data_328eb36aedf7a5bd2268cd1ed38b7724
#
_entry.id   328eb36aedf7a5bd2268cd1ed38b7724
#
_cell.length_a   1.000
_cell.length_b   1.000
_cell.length_c   1.000
_cell.angle_alpha   90.00
_cell.angle_beta   90.00
_cell.angle_gamma   90.00
#
_symmetry.space_group_name_H-M   'P 1'
#
loop_
_entity.id
_entity.type
_entity.pdbx_description
1 polymer ?
#
loop_
_entity_poly.entity_id
_entity_poly.type
_entity_poly.pdbx_seq_one_letter_code
_entity_poly.pdbx_strand_id
1 'polypeptide(L)'
;YYLSKVFPKDTILGFRDFKRLGLKILKENFKFLILPTWTIEDLFKEQEVDVFINIRSMMEMNATTLKFYFKTIHSTIKEHGIFVCFNRYVKQVGEFSNKFDRYPFDENWKIISSAKSIFQPHIHHLIVQRYYTTNNQSFLKDLKSSLVKK
;
A
#
# COMPACT_ATOMS: atom_id res chain seq x y z
N TYR A 1 22.30 -2.41 3.06
CA TYR A 1 23.35 -2.47 4.11
C TYR A 1 22.84 -2.95 5.46
N TYR A 2 21.76 -2.33 6.05
CA TYR A 2 21.25 -2.73 7.38
C TYR A 2 20.78 -4.20 7.40
N LEU A 3 19.91 -4.59 6.47
CA LEU A 3 19.38 -5.96 6.42
C LEU A 3 20.49 -7.02 6.32
N SER A 4 21.55 -6.76 5.54
CA SER A 4 22.68 -7.69 5.41
C SER A 4 23.58 -7.80 6.66
N LYS A 5 23.34 -6.96 7.68
CA LYS A 5 23.95 -7.08 9.01
C LYS A 5 23.16 -7.95 9.97
N VAL A 6 21.85 -8.06 9.74
CA VAL A 6 20.90 -8.73 10.64
C VAL A 6 20.48 -10.10 10.10
N PHE A 7 20.40 -10.24 8.79
CA PHE A 7 19.94 -11.47 8.11
C PHE A 7 21.03 -12.06 7.23
N PRO A 8 21.02 -13.39 7.03
CA PRO A 8 21.90 -14.04 6.05
C PRO A 8 21.77 -13.40 4.67
N LYS A 9 22.90 -13.16 4.00
CA LYS A 9 22.92 -12.44 2.72
C LYS A 9 22.17 -13.15 1.60
N ASP A 10 22.14 -14.46 1.62
CA ASP A 10 21.42 -15.33 0.68
C ASP A 10 19.91 -15.25 0.81
N THR A 11 19.39 -14.69 1.91
CA THR A 11 17.96 -14.46 2.11
C THR A 11 17.49 -13.07 1.64
N ILE A 12 18.39 -12.24 1.11
CA ILE A 12 18.10 -10.88 0.64
C ILE A 12 18.40 -10.80 -0.85
N LEU A 13 17.34 -10.74 -1.66
CA LEU A 13 17.44 -10.57 -3.11
C LEU A 13 17.19 -9.11 -3.50
N GLY A 14 17.83 -8.67 -4.56
CA GLY A 14 17.74 -7.30 -5.03
C GLY A 14 17.58 -7.18 -6.53
N PHE A 15 17.67 -5.94 -7.03
CA PHE A 15 17.47 -5.65 -8.45
C PHE A 15 18.49 -6.35 -9.36
N ARG A 16 19.71 -6.61 -8.90
CA ARG A 16 20.71 -7.38 -9.67
C ARG A 16 20.25 -8.83 -9.87
N ASP A 17 19.69 -9.44 -8.82
CA ASP A 17 19.15 -10.77 -8.89
C ASP A 17 17.92 -10.84 -9.79
N PHE A 18 17.04 -9.82 -9.71
CA PHE A 18 15.91 -9.68 -10.61
C PHE A 18 16.34 -9.56 -12.08
N LYS A 19 17.38 -8.78 -12.38
CA LYS A 19 17.93 -8.71 -13.75
C LYS A 19 18.41 -10.04 -14.28
N ARG A 20 18.97 -10.90 -13.41
CA ARG A 20 19.48 -12.21 -13.76
C ARG A 20 18.38 -13.26 -13.88
N LEU A 21 17.41 -13.26 -12.98
CA LEU A 21 16.41 -14.32 -12.82
C LEU A 21 15.04 -13.97 -13.47
N GLY A 22 14.76 -12.69 -13.69
CA GLY A 22 13.44 -12.24 -14.10
C GLY A 22 12.37 -12.66 -13.09
N LEU A 23 11.20 -13.06 -13.58
CA LEU A 23 10.08 -13.52 -12.72
C LEU A 23 10.40 -14.81 -11.94
N LYS A 24 11.43 -15.55 -12.32
CA LYS A 24 11.84 -16.74 -11.55
C LYS A 24 12.31 -16.41 -10.15
N ILE A 25 12.66 -15.14 -9.89
CA ILE A 25 13.06 -14.66 -8.56
C ILE A 25 11.99 -14.94 -7.49
N LEU A 26 10.70 -14.98 -7.87
CA LEU A 26 9.60 -15.27 -6.95
C LEU A 26 9.57 -16.74 -6.48
N LYS A 27 10.32 -17.62 -7.14
CA LYS A 27 10.46 -19.05 -6.77
C LYS A 27 11.68 -19.31 -5.88
N GLU A 28 12.54 -18.32 -5.72
CA GLU A 28 13.71 -18.42 -4.86
C GLU A 28 13.33 -18.38 -3.37
N ASN A 29 14.12 -18.99 -2.54
CA ASN A 29 13.92 -18.92 -1.08
C ASN A 29 14.51 -17.60 -0.54
N PHE A 30 13.68 -16.59 -0.33
CA PHE A 30 14.11 -15.31 0.21
C PHE A 30 13.21 -14.85 1.36
N LYS A 31 13.75 -13.99 2.22
CA LYS A 31 12.99 -13.25 3.25
C LYS A 31 12.69 -11.82 2.81
N PHE A 32 13.60 -11.23 2.04
CA PHE A 32 13.48 -9.85 1.56
C PHE A 32 13.76 -9.79 0.07
N LEU A 33 12.86 -9.15 -0.66
CA LEU A 33 13.03 -8.81 -2.06
C LEU A 33 12.97 -7.29 -2.20
N ILE A 34 14.10 -6.65 -2.54
CA ILE A 34 14.24 -5.20 -2.60
C ILE A 34 14.34 -4.78 -4.07
N LEU A 35 13.28 -4.18 -4.58
CA LEU A 35 13.16 -3.85 -5.98
C LEU A 35 12.71 -2.40 -6.20
N PRO A 36 13.10 -1.80 -7.34
CA PRO A 36 12.50 -0.54 -7.78
C PRO A 36 11.00 -0.68 -8.03
N THR A 37 10.25 0.38 -7.77
CA THR A 37 8.79 0.37 -7.86
C THR A 37 8.23 0.09 -9.27
N TRP A 38 8.98 0.41 -10.32
CA TRP A 38 8.56 0.11 -11.71
C TRP A 38 8.54 -1.38 -12.07
N THR A 39 9.10 -2.25 -11.22
CA THR A 39 9.05 -3.71 -11.42
C THR A 39 7.78 -4.35 -10.86
N ILE A 40 6.95 -3.59 -10.17
CA ILE A 40 5.82 -4.12 -9.39
C ILE A 40 4.75 -4.75 -10.31
N GLU A 41 4.48 -4.17 -11.48
CA GLU A 41 3.50 -4.69 -12.43
C GLU A 41 3.93 -6.04 -13.03
N ASP A 42 5.25 -6.25 -13.19
CA ASP A 42 5.80 -7.49 -13.75
C ASP A 42 5.83 -8.62 -12.71
N LEU A 43 5.88 -8.29 -11.43
CA LEU A 43 6.15 -9.24 -10.35
C LEU A 43 4.89 -9.86 -9.75
N PHE A 44 3.83 -9.06 -9.60
CA PHE A 44 2.64 -9.50 -8.90
C PHE A 44 1.50 -9.75 -9.87
N LYS A 45 1.00 -10.97 -9.82
CA LYS A 45 -0.28 -11.35 -10.41
C LYS A 45 -1.40 -10.94 -9.47
N GLU A 46 -2.62 -11.02 -9.95
CA GLU A 46 -3.80 -10.76 -9.15
C GLU A 46 -3.81 -11.64 -7.89
N GLN A 47 -4.16 -11.05 -6.74
CA GLN A 47 -4.41 -11.72 -5.47
C GLN A 47 -3.24 -12.48 -4.85
N GLU A 48 -2.02 -11.98 -4.97
CA GLU A 48 -0.84 -12.64 -4.38
C GLU A 48 -0.34 -12.03 -3.06
N VAL A 49 -0.78 -10.82 -2.71
CA VAL A 49 -0.29 -10.06 -1.54
C VAL A 49 -1.24 -10.21 -0.35
N ASP A 50 -0.73 -10.69 0.77
CA ASP A 50 -1.50 -10.81 2.02
C ASP A 50 -1.62 -9.45 2.73
N VAL A 51 -0.53 -8.67 2.75
CA VAL A 51 -0.49 -7.36 3.42
C VAL A 51 0.26 -6.35 2.55
N PHE A 52 -0.39 -5.24 2.23
CA PHE A 52 0.24 -4.07 1.62
C PHE A 52 0.39 -2.97 2.67
N ILE A 53 1.57 -2.37 2.77
CA ILE A 53 1.86 -1.34 3.77
C ILE A 53 2.34 -0.07 3.08
N ASN A 54 1.68 1.04 3.38
CA ASN A 54 2.14 2.36 2.99
C ASN A 54 2.14 3.31 4.19
N ILE A 55 3.33 3.77 4.55
CA ILE A 55 3.51 4.71 5.67
C ILE A 55 4.16 5.98 5.13
N ARG A 56 3.41 7.08 5.12
CA ARG A 56 3.86 8.44 4.83
C ARG A 56 4.44 8.69 3.43
N SER A 57 4.28 7.77 2.48
CA SER A 57 4.79 7.98 1.11
C SER A 57 3.69 8.40 0.12
N MET A 58 2.48 7.88 0.23
CA MET A 58 1.38 8.24 -0.68
C MET A 58 1.00 9.73 -0.59
N MET A 59 1.18 10.34 0.56
CA MET A 59 0.91 11.76 0.74
C MET A 59 1.84 12.69 -0.09
N GLU A 60 2.96 12.18 -0.57
CA GLU A 60 3.91 12.91 -1.41
C GLU A 60 3.68 12.67 -2.92
N MET A 61 2.72 11.82 -3.28
CA MET A 61 2.45 11.42 -4.66
C MET A 61 1.42 12.33 -5.31
N ASN A 62 1.57 12.56 -6.62
CA ASN A 62 0.53 13.20 -7.41
C ASN A 62 -0.65 12.24 -7.69
N ALA A 63 -1.75 12.77 -8.22
CA ALA A 63 -2.97 11.99 -8.47
C ALA A 63 -2.77 10.83 -9.46
N THR A 64 -1.94 10.98 -10.48
CA THR A 64 -1.64 9.93 -11.46
C THR A 64 -0.88 8.78 -10.80
N THR A 65 0.14 9.09 -10.01
CA THR A 65 0.92 8.12 -9.26
C THR A 65 0.05 7.39 -8.23
N LEU A 66 -0.81 8.10 -7.51
CA LEU A 66 -1.77 7.48 -6.59
C LEU A 66 -2.70 6.49 -7.30
N LYS A 67 -3.27 6.88 -8.44
CA LYS A 67 -4.14 5.99 -9.24
C LYS A 67 -3.40 4.72 -9.67
N PHE A 68 -2.14 4.84 -10.09
CA PHE A 68 -1.30 3.70 -10.44
C PHE A 68 -1.13 2.73 -9.26
N TYR A 69 -0.71 3.24 -8.08
CA TYR A 69 -0.55 2.40 -6.90
C TYR A 69 -1.85 1.77 -6.43
N PHE A 70 -2.95 2.51 -6.45
CA PHE A 70 -4.25 1.95 -6.06
C PHE A 70 -4.74 0.88 -7.03
N LYS A 71 -4.52 1.04 -8.35
CA LYS A 71 -4.80 -0.03 -9.32
C LYS A 71 -4.02 -1.29 -8.96
N THR A 72 -2.72 -1.17 -8.68
CA THR A 72 -1.86 -2.29 -8.27
C THR A 72 -2.36 -2.92 -6.96
N ILE A 73 -2.62 -2.11 -5.93
CA ILE A 73 -3.14 -2.58 -4.64
C ILE A 73 -4.45 -3.35 -4.81
N HIS A 74 -5.38 -2.81 -5.60
CA HIS A 74 -6.68 -3.42 -5.85
C HIS A 74 -6.58 -4.79 -6.55
N SER A 75 -5.62 -4.94 -7.47
CA SER A 75 -5.45 -6.20 -8.23
C SER A 75 -4.61 -7.24 -7.50
N THR A 76 -3.68 -6.82 -6.63
CA THR A 76 -2.68 -7.73 -6.04
C THR A 76 -3.03 -8.22 -4.63
N ILE A 77 -3.79 -7.46 -3.86
CA ILE A 77 -4.19 -7.89 -2.51
C ILE A 77 -5.20 -9.04 -2.62
N LYS A 78 -4.93 -10.12 -1.89
CA LYS A 78 -5.83 -11.29 -1.80
C LYS A 78 -7.18 -10.94 -1.19
N GLU A 79 -8.19 -11.78 -1.45
CA GLU A 79 -9.42 -11.79 -0.66
C GLU A 79 -9.07 -11.88 0.83
N HIS A 80 -9.64 -11.01 1.65
CA HIS A 80 -9.33 -10.81 3.07
C HIS A 80 -7.92 -10.28 3.38
N GLY A 81 -7.12 -9.95 2.39
CA GLY A 81 -5.83 -9.29 2.58
C GLY A 81 -5.97 -7.88 3.16
N ILE A 82 -4.91 -7.37 3.75
CA ILE A 82 -4.91 -6.14 4.54
C ILE A 82 -4.14 -5.03 3.82
N PHE A 83 -4.71 -3.83 3.78
CA PHE A 83 -3.97 -2.62 3.43
C PHE A 83 -3.83 -1.70 4.64
N VAL A 84 -2.57 -1.45 5.04
CA VAL A 84 -2.19 -0.50 6.09
C VAL A 84 -1.77 0.81 5.42
N CYS A 85 -2.51 1.89 5.69
CA CYS A 85 -2.31 3.18 5.06
C CYS A 85 -2.23 4.29 6.12
N PHE A 86 -1.02 4.73 6.46
CA PHE A 86 -0.76 5.78 7.43
C PHE A 86 -0.21 7.01 6.74
N ASN A 87 -1.05 8.03 6.58
CA ASN A 87 -0.69 9.24 5.83
C ASN A 87 -1.30 10.50 6.46
N ARG A 88 -0.87 11.68 6.03
CA ARG A 88 -1.46 12.95 6.48
C ARG A 88 -2.87 13.10 5.93
N TYR A 89 -3.74 13.77 6.71
CA TYR A 89 -5.06 14.18 6.23
C TYR A 89 -4.97 15.07 4.99
N VAL A 90 -4.03 16.01 5.03
CA VAL A 90 -3.75 16.93 3.93
C VAL A 90 -2.25 17.16 3.83
N LYS A 91 -1.70 17.15 2.63
CA LYS A 91 -0.32 17.50 2.33
C LYS A 91 -0.27 18.36 1.07
N GLN A 92 0.36 19.51 1.16
CA GLN A 92 0.69 20.30 -0.02
C GLN A 92 1.87 19.69 -0.75
N VAL A 93 1.76 19.45 -2.05
CA VAL A 93 2.80 18.89 -2.91
C VAL A 93 2.89 19.77 -4.16
N GLY A 94 3.85 20.69 -4.17
CA GLY A 94 3.90 21.73 -5.19
C GLY A 94 2.63 22.58 -5.18
N GLU A 95 2.00 22.73 -6.34
CA GLU A 95 0.78 23.54 -6.51
C GLU A 95 -0.51 22.79 -6.16
N PHE A 96 -0.48 21.48 -5.93
CA PHE A 96 -1.67 20.71 -5.62
C PHE A 96 -1.71 20.23 -4.17
N SER A 97 -2.94 20.04 -3.67
CA SER A 97 -3.20 19.52 -2.32
C SER A 97 -3.57 18.05 -2.38
N ASN A 98 -2.73 17.18 -1.83
CA ASN A 98 -3.02 15.77 -1.64
C ASN A 98 -3.87 15.60 -0.37
N LYS A 99 -5.09 15.06 -0.52
CA LYS A 99 -6.05 14.86 0.58
C LYS A 99 -6.35 13.38 0.73
N PHE A 100 -6.26 12.85 1.96
CA PHE A 100 -6.49 11.45 2.26
C PHE A 100 -7.89 10.97 1.84
N ASP A 101 -8.91 11.80 2.03
CA ASP A 101 -10.31 11.53 1.64
C ASP A 101 -10.55 11.44 0.13
N ARG A 102 -9.53 11.79 -0.68
CA ARG A 102 -9.54 11.71 -2.14
C ARG A 102 -8.70 10.54 -2.68
N TYR A 103 -8.18 9.69 -1.81
CA TYR A 103 -7.48 8.48 -2.26
C TYR A 103 -8.45 7.58 -3.01
N PRO A 104 -8.03 7.01 -4.15
CA PRO A 104 -8.95 6.33 -5.07
C PRO A 104 -9.25 4.88 -4.61
N PHE A 105 -9.75 4.75 -3.38
CA PHE A 105 -10.34 3.50 -2.89
C PHE A 105 -11.59 3.16 -3.71
N ASP A 106 -11.80 1.87 -3.99
CA ASP A 106 -13.07 1.35 -4.48
C ASP A 106 -13.98 0.88 -3.32
N GLU A 107 -15.13 0.32 -3.65
CA GLU A 107 -16.13 -0.11 -2.66
C GLU A 107 -15.86 -1.50 -2.06
N ASN A 108 -14.79 -2.17 -2.50
CA ASN A 108 -14.49 -3.54 -2.10
C ASN A 108 -13.57 -3.61 -0.87
N TRP A 109 -13.78 -2.72 0.07
CA TRP A 109 -13.03 -2.65 1.32
C TRP A 109 -13.94 -2.64 2.55
N LYS A 110 -13.40 -3.14 3.66
CA LYS A 110 -13.98 -3.01 5.00
C LYS A 110 -12.97 -2.31 5.92
N ILE A 111 -13.43 -1.30 6.65
CA ILE A 111 -12.60 -0.64 7.67
C ILE A 111 -12.44 -1.57 8.85
N ILE A 112 -11.19 -1.92 9.17
CA ILE A 112 -10.81 -2.62 10.40
C ILE A 112 -10.49 -1.62 11.50
N SER A 113 -9.72 -0.59 11.15
CA SER A 113 -9.35 0.49 12.06
C SER A 113 -9.21 1.80 11.29
N SER A 114 -9.70 2.88 11.88
CA SER A 114 -9.60 4.22 11.35
C SER A 114 -9.48 5.20 12.51
N ALA A 115 -8.28 5.73 12.73
CA ALA A 115 -7.98 6.55 13.90
C ALA A 115 -6.95 7.64 13.59
N LYS A 116 -7.05 8.73 14.32
CA LYS A 116 -6.01 9.78 14.38
C LYS A 116 -4.80 9.24 15.14
N SER A 117 -3.60 9.50 14.65
CA SER A 117 -2.39 9.13 15.38
C SER A 117 -2.30 9.90 16.71
N ILE A 118 -2.01 9.18 17.79
CA ILE A 118 -1.84 9.74 19.12
C ILE A 118 -0.61 10.65 19.18
N PHE A 119 0.49 10.22 18.54
CA PHE A 119 1.76 10.95 18.59
C PHE A 119 1.89 12.03 17.50
N GLN A 120 1.18 11.89 16.40
CA GLN A 120 1.23 12.80 15.24
C GLN A 120 -0.18 13.14 14.78
N PRO A 121 -0.85 14.12 15.38
CA PRO A 121 -2.27 14.42 15.13
C PRO A 121 -2.65 14.74 13.68
N HIS A 122 -1.68 15.09 12.84
CA HIS A 122 -1.87 15.33 11.41
C HIS A 122 -1.80 14.05 10.55
N ILE A 123 -1.50 12.89 11.16
CA ILE A 123 -1.47 11.57 10.53
C ILE A 123 -2.75 10.81 10.86
N HIS A 124 -3.34 10.20 9.86
CA HIS A 124 -4.41 9.22 10.01
C HIS A 124 -3.88 7.80 9.82
N HIS A 125 -4.27 6.91 10.70
CA HIS A 125 -4.00 5.49 10.64
C HIS A 125 -5.25 4.80 10.12
N LEU A 126 -5.18 4.26 8.91
CA LEU A 126 -6.25 3.47 8.30
C LEU A 126 -5.76 2.05 8.06
N ILE A 127 -6.54 1.08 8.51
CA ILE A 127 -6.36 -0.35 8.22
C ILE A 127 -7.65 -0.85 7.60
N VAL A 128 -7.57 -1.36 6.40
CA VAL A 128 -8.73 -1.90 5.65
C VAL A 128 -8.44 -3.31 5.16
N GLN A 129 -9.50 -4.09 5.01
CA GLN A 129 -9.48 -5.46 4.51
C GLN A 129 -10.16 -5.52 3.14
N ARG A 130 -9.56 -6.27 2.21
CA ARG A 130 -10.06 -6.44 0.83
C ARG A 130 -11.16 -7.48 0.76
N TYR A 131 -12.18 -7.20 -0.05
CA TYR A 131 -13.25 -8.12 -0.43
C TYR A 131 -13.48 -8.05 -1.93
N TYR A 132 -13.68 -9.21 -2.58
CA TYR A 132 -14.03 -9.28 -4.00
C TYR A 132 -15.48 -9.69 -4.23
N THR A 133 -16.08 -10.39 -3.26
CA THR A 133 -17.43 -10.96 -3.35
C THR A 133 -18.52 -10.06 -2.79
N THR A 134 -18.16 -9.07 -1.99
CA THR A 134 -19.11 -8.17 -1.32
C THR A 134 -18.82 -6.72 -1.70
N ASN A 135 -19.78 -6.11 -2.41
CA ASN A 135 -19.76 -4.67 -2.63
C ASN A 135 -20.23 -3.96 -1.35
N ASN A 136 -19.31 -3.26 -0.68
CA ASN A 136 -19.61 -2.45 0.50
C ASN A 136 -19.93 -1.02 0.10
N GLN A 137 -21.17 -0.78 -0.36
CA GLN A 137 -21.63 0.53 -0.81
C GLN A 137 -21.49 1.63 0.26
N SER A 138 -21.40 1.27 1.54
CA SER A 138 -21.18 2.24 2.63
C SER A 138 -19.71 2.63 2.83
N PHE A 139 -18.76 1.85 2.34
CA PHE A 139 -17.33 2.01 2.65
C PHE A 139 -16.81 3.43 2.43
N LEU A 140 -17.06 4.02 1.25
CA LEU A 140 -16.56 5.36 0.94
C LEU A 140 -17.19 6.45 1.82
N LYS A 141 -18.45 6.26 2.23
CA LYS A 141 -19.14 7.15 3.17
C LYS A 141 -18.55 7.00 4.58
N ASP A 142 -18.35 5.77 5.03
CA ASP A 142 -17.80 5.45 6.35
C ASP A 142 -16.35 5.94 6.47
N LEU A 143 -15.55 5.76 5.41
CA LEU A 143 -14.19 6.30 5.33
C LEU A 143 -14.18 7.81 5.48
N LYS A 144 -14.98 8.54 4.70
CA LYS A 144 -15.09 10.01 4.81
C LYS A 144 -15.52 10.45 6.20
N SER A 145 -16.51 9.77 6.79
CA SER A 145 -17.00 10.07 8.13
C SER A 145 -15.90 9.84 9.19
N SER A 146 -15.10 8.81 9.05
CA SER A 146 -14.00 8.51 9.97
C SER A 146 -12.85 9.53 9.90
N LEU A 147 -12.64 10.15 8.72
CA LEU A 147 -11.63 11.17 8.50
C LEU A 147 -12.03 12.56 9.04
N VAL A 148 -13.32 12.81 9.21
CA VAL A 148 -13.86 14.11 9.70
C VAL A 148 -13.88 14.19 11.23
N LYS A 149 -13.86 13.06 11.94
CA LYS A 149 -13.78 13.05 13.41
C LYS A 149 -12.40 13.55 13.87
N LYS A 150 -12.30 14.87 13.97
CA LYS A 150 -11.12 15.61 14.47
C LYS A 150 -11.02 15.54 15.98
#